data_df432efe9bdb32dfaa4d710e0c60ff0e
#
_entry.id   df432efe9bdb32dfaa4d710e0c60ff0e
#
_cell.length_a   1.000
_cell.length_b   1.000
_cell.length_c   1.000
_cell.angle_alpha   90.00
_cell.angle_beta   90.00
_cell.angle_gamma   90.00
#
_symmetry.space_group_name_H-M   'P 1'
#
loop_
_entity.id
_entity.type
_entity.pdbx_description
1 polymer ?
#
loop_
_entity_poly.entity_id
_entity_poly.type
_entity_poly.pdbx_seq_one_letter_code
_entity_poly.pdbx_strand_id
1 'polypeptide(L)'
;MLIAFLLIGCANERNGIEKHQYNRNEIVDVKSKVKEIVEDDVLIGDIARINLIKDYLVVEDYNSVDTLIRLFNKNDFSYMAGFGVRGQGPDEIANLGGVSIEPFGRRLDVADWGKRKIFAYDLDSLLSKPLSYRPQEKLSIGEMQFPDRYIYINDTLCVARVITKVKGSPFMQALAFWNMNSNQLVPFEYLHPEIQRKRARFAVSADDDLIVECYLYHDLITIYDLKGNLKCNIYGEYWDNRVSNKIHYFDRVEIYKDKIIVGYSGGDNMTEAYFPTVFMIFDLEGNYIKTLDVGYKIQDFCIDKDNHRIIMALVDEIQFAYLDLQQLI
;
A
#
# COMPACT_ATOMS: atom_id res chain seq x y z
N MET A 1 -49.73 33.39 -15.34
CA MET A 1 -49.44 31.95 -15.27
C MET A 1 -48.00 31.76 -15.68
N LEU A 2 -47.09 31.71 -14.67
CA LEU A 2 -45.64 31.64 -14.91
C LEU A 2 -45.25 30.15 -14.84
N ILE A 3 -44.79 29.61 -15.96
CA ILE A 3 -44.30 28.22 -16.06
C ILE A 3 -42.82 28.27 -15.71
N ALA A 4 -42.45 27.77 -14.51
CA ALA A 4 -41.08 27.56 -14.15
C ALA A 4 -40.56 26.28 -14.79
N PHE A 5 -39.62 26.41 -15.72
CA PHE A 5 -38.84 25.29 -16.24
C PHE A 5 -37.80 24.87 -15.21
N LEU A 6 -38.02 23.75 -14.53
CA LEU A 6 -37.01 23.04 -13.77
C LEU A 6 -36.08 22.36 -14.79
N LEU A 7 -34.89 22.93 -14.98
CA LEU A 7 -33.78 22.27 -15.61
C LEU A 7 -33.24 21.22 -14.65
N ILE A 8 -33.70 19.98 -14.77
CA ILE A 8 -33.04 18.80 -14.21
C ILE A 8 -31.82 18.56 -15.07
N GLY A 9 -30.64 18.99 -14.57
CA GLY A 9 -29.37 18.64 -15.14
C GLY A 9 -29.11 17.15 -14.89
N CYS A 10 -29.48 16.29 -15.83
CA CYS A 10 -28.95 14.93 -15.88
C CYS A 10 -27.45 15.02 -16.19
N ALA A 11 -26.60 14.91 -15.19
CA ALA A 11 -25.23 14.51 -15.40
C ALA A 11 -25.29 13.11 -16.04
N ASN A 12 -24.88 13.00 -17.28
CA ASN A 12 -24.71 11.72 -17.97
C ASN A 12 -23.60 10.95 -17.23
N GLU A 13 -23.96 10.12 -16.27
CA GLU A 13 -23.09 9.07 -15.79
C GLU A 13 -22.85 8.12 -16.97
N ARG A 14 -21.67 8.17 -17.56
CA ARG A 14 -21.25 7.24 -18.59
C ARG A 14 -21.16 5.85 -17.97
N ASN A 15 -22.26 5.11 -18.01
CA ASN A 15 -22.37 3.66 -17.78
C ASN A 15 -21.82 3.12 -16.44
N GLY A 16 -21.92 3.82 -15.32
CA GLY A 16 -21.48 3.31 -14.01
C GLY A 16 -19.96 3.10 -13.84
N ILE A 17 -19.18 3.34 -14.92
CA ILE A 17 -17.72 3.19 -14.93
C ILE A 17 -17.02 4.43 -14.38
N GLU A 18 -17.62 5.60 -14.47
CA GLU A 18 -17.08 6.87 -13.95
C GLU A 18 -17.96 7.38 -12.80
N LYS A 19 -17.39 7.51 -11.62
CA LYS A 19 -18.06 8.00 -10.41
C LYS A 19 -17.40 9.30 -9.94
N HIS A 20 -18.14 10.39 -9.89
CA HIS A 20 -17.67 11.67 -9.39
C HIS A 20 -18.22 11.93 -7.99
N GLN A 21 -17.32 12.11 -7.01
CA GLN A 21 -17.66 12.25 -5.59
C GLN A 21 -17.14 13.59 -5.05
N TYR A 22 -18.00 14.60 -5.10
CA TYR A 22 -17.69 15.96 -4.68
C TYR A 22 -17.97 16.23 -3.17
N ASN A 23 -18.65 15.30 -2.48
CA ASN A 23 -19.09 15.47 -1.09
C ASN A 23 -18.49 14.39 -0.18
N ARG A 24 -17.15 14.42 -0.01
CA ARG A 24 -16.45 13.51 0.93
C ARG A 24 -16.27 14.19 2.29
N ASN A 25 -17.37 14.58 2.95
CA ASN A 25 -17.40 15.45 4.14
C ASN A 25 -17.95 14.81 5.41
N GLU A 26 -18.25 13.51 5.41
CA GLU A 26 -18.57 12.77 6.63
C GLU A 26 -17.29 12.47 7.41
N ILE A 27 -16.88 13.39 8.29
CA ILE A 27 -15.61 13.30 9.02
C ILE A 27 -15.88 12.91 10.47
N VAL A 28 -15.20 11.87 10.94
CA VAL A 28 -15.26 11.38 12.33
C VAL A 28 -13.87 11.56 12.96
N ASP A 29 -13.77 12.43 13.95
CA ASP A 29 -12.54 12.56 14.75
C ASP A 29 -12.35 11.31 15.62
N VAL A 30 -11.24 10.63 15.41
CA VAL A 30 -10.84 9.42 16.14
C VAL A 30 -9.49 9.57 16.85
N LYS A 31 -8.92 10.77 16.90
CA LYS A 31 -7.60 11.03 17.50
C LYS A 31 -7.50 10.50 18.92
N SER A 32 -8.52 10.74 19.74
CA SER A 32 -8.54 10.26 21.13
C SER A 32 -8.67 8.74 21.29
N LYS A 33 -8.98 8.01 20.21
CA LYS A 33 -9.08 6.54 20.20
C LYS A 33 -7.79 5.86 19.71
N VAL A 34 -6.84 6.63 19.18
CA VAL A 34 -5.53 6.13 18.80
C VAL A 34 -4.75 5.75 20.04
N LYS A 35 -4.20 4.53 20.05
CA LYS A 35 -3.42 3.98 21.17
C LYS A 35 -1.99 3.81 20.72
N GLU A 36 -1.07 4.40 21.47
CA GLU A 36 0.36 4.26 21.26
C GLU A 36 0.81 2.82 21.45
N ILE A 37 1.77 2.38 20.63
CA ILE A 37 2.54 1.16 20.78
C ILE A 37 3.90 1.59 21.26
N VAL A 38 4.22 1.26 22.52
CA VAL A 38 5.52 1.55 23.13
C VAL A 38 6.47 0.40 22.83
N GLU A 39 7.60 0.70 22.22
CA GLU A 39 8.64 -0.27 21.89
C GLU A 39 9.93 0.17 22.56
N ASP A 40 10.24 -0.44 23.72
CA ASP A 40 11.38 -0.05 24.55
C ASP A 40 12.65 -0.86 24.23
N ASP A 41 12.54 -2.01 23.54
CA ASP A 41 13.64 -2.96 23.38
C ASP A 41 14.50 -2.71 22.14
N VAL A 42 13.98 -1.98 21.14
CA VAL A 42 14.61 -1.84 19.82
C VAL A 42 14.45 -0.44 19.25
N LEU A 43 15.55 0.19 18.87
CA LEU A 43 15.50 1.45 18.13
C LEU A 43 15.12 1.19 16.66
N ILE A 44 14.10 1.87 16.20
CA ILE A 44 13.65 1.88 14.80
C ILE A 44 13.85 3.29 14.25
N GLY A 45 14.40 3.38 13.03
CA GLY A 45 14.63 4.64 12.35
C GLY A 45 13.33 5.37 11.98
N ASP A 46 13.45 6.59 11.53
CA ASP A 46 12.35 7.50 11.18
C ASP A 46 11.62 7.12 9.89
N ILE A 47 12.18 6.23 9.06
CA ILE A 47 11.55 5.71 7.84
C ILE A 47 11.24 4.22 8.04
N ALA A 48 10.05 3.94 8.52
CA ALA A 48 9.57 2.58 8.72
C ALA A 48 8.35 2.27 7.85
N ARG A 49 8.31 1.05 7.29
CA ARG A 49 7.11 0.46 6.70
C ARG A 49 6.72 -0.77 7.47
N ILE A 50 5.42 -1.04 7.47
CA ILE A 50 4.88 -2.13 8.27
C ILE A 50 4.03 -3.06 7.44
N ASN A 51 4.13 -4.36 7.72
CA ASN A 51 3.32 -5.39 7.12
C ASN A 51 2.93 -6.44 8.17
N LEU A 52 1.91 -7.22 7.90
CA LEU A 52 1.49 -8.31 8.77
C LEU A 52 1.62 -9.65 8.06
N ILE A 53 2.17 -10.63 8.75
CA ILE A 53 2.18 -12.03 8.32
C ILE A 53 1.77 -12.92 9.49
N LYS A 54 0.57 -13.47 9.44
CA LYS A 54 0.00 -14.30 10.52
C LYS A 54 0.10 -13.61 11.88
N ASP A 55 0.98 -14.11 12.76
CA ASP A 55 1.14 -13.63 14.13
C ASP A 55 2.20 -12.53 14.27
N TYR A 56 2.82 -12.11 13.16
CA TYR A 56 3.93 -11.19 13.18
C TYR A 56 3.61 -9.84 12.54
N LEU A 57 4.01 -8.77 13.23
CA LEU A 57 4.19 -7.45 12.65
C LEU A 57 5.63 -7.38 12.12
N VAL A 58 5.77 -7.12 10.84
CA VAL A 58 7.04 -6.94 10.13
C VAL A 58 7.30 -5.47 10.01
N VAL A 59 8.42 -4.98 10.53
CA VAL A 59 8.86 -3.59 10.42
C VAL A 59 10.08 -3.54 9.51
N GLU A 60 9.96 -2.83 8.41
CA GLU A 60 11.04 -2.52 7.46
C GLU A 60 11.66 -1.17 7.83
N ASP A 61 12.88 -1.18 8.35
CA ASP A 61 13.62 0.02 8.79
C ASP A 61 14.61 0.44 7.69
N TYR A 62 14.20 1.38 6.86
CA TYR A 62 14.97 1.84 5.71
C TYR A 62 16.21 2.64 6.08
N ASN A 63 16.26 3.22 7.28
CA ASN A 63 17.39 4.03 7.75
C ASN A 63 18.32 3.25 8.69
N SER A 64 18.00 2.03 9.08
CA SER A 64 18.88 1.22 9.88
C SER A 64 20.25 1.03 9.22
N VAL A 65 21.31 1.09 10.00
CA VAL A 65 22.68 0.89 9.54
C VAL A 65 23.11 -0.58 9.57
N ASP A 66 22.34 -1.42 10.26
CA ASP A 66 22.65 -2.84 10.47
C ASP A 66 21.47 -3.75 10.07
N THR A 67 20.41 -3.79 10.85
CA THR A 67 19.28 -4.71 10.71
C THR A 67 18.08 -4.02 10.08
N LEU A 68 17.74 -4.43 8.87
CA LEU A 68 16.73 -3.75 8.04
C LEU A 68 15.30 -4.22 8.31
N ILE A 69 15.12 -5.43 8.84
CA ILE A 69 13.79 -6.01 9.04
C ILE A 69 13.70 -6.56 10.46
N ARG A 70 12.63 -6.18 11.15
CA ARG A 70 12.36 -6.62 12.53
C ARG A 70 10.99 -7.26 12.60
N LEU A 71 10.89 -8.32 13.41
CA LEU A 71 9.66 -9.03 13.70
C LEU A 71 9.21 -8.76 15.13
N PHE A 72 7.94 -8.45 15.27
CA PHE A 72 7.25 -8.31 16.54
C PHE A 72 6.04 -9.25 16.57
N ASN A 73 5.66 -9.69 17.74
CA ASN A 73 4.39 -10.35 17.94
C ASN A 73 3.26 -9.32 17.71
N LYS A 74 2.34 -9.58 16.78
CA LYS A 74 1.31 -8.60 16.47
C LYS A 74 0.33 -8.34 17.61
N ASN A 75 0.18 -9.25 18.62
CA ASN A 75 -0.82 -9.14 19.66
C ASN A 75 -0.37 -8.25 20.83
N ASP A 76 0.85 -8.41 21.28
CA ASP A 76 1.45 -7.67 22.41
C ASP A 76 2.59 -6.72 22.00
N PHE A 77 2.96 -6.73 20.72
CA PHE A 77 4.02 -5.93 20.12
C PHE A 77 5.43 -6.22 20.66
N SER A 78 5.63 -7.33 21.36
CA SER A 78 6.94 -7.74 21.85
C SER A 78 7.90 -8.05 20.70
N TYR A 79 9.15 -7.59 20.81
CA TYR A 79 10.20 -7.87 19.86
C TYR A 79 10.55 -9.36 19.84
N MET A 80 10.75 -9.93 18.66
CA MET A 80 11.03 -11.35 18.49
C MET A 80 12.37 -11.62 17.80
N ALA A 81 12.66 -10.93 16.70
CA ALA A 81 13.88 -11.13 15.92
C ALA A 81 14.16 -9.98 14.95
N GLY A 82 15.44 -9.82 14.59
CA GLY A 82 15.86 -8.97 13.48
C GLY A 82 16.65 -9.77 12.45
N PHE A 83 16.52 -9.40 11.18
CA PHE A 83 17.23 -10.03 10.07
C PHE A 83 17.41 -9.06 8.89
N GLY A 84 18.07 -9.55 7.83
CA GLY A 84 18.34 -8.69 6.67
C GLY A 84 19.39 -7.64 7.01
N VAL A 85 20.61 -8.09 7.33
CA VAL A 85 21.73 -7.18 7.64
C VAL A 85 22.07 -6.34 6.42
N ARG A 86 22.29 -5.05 6.61
CA ARG A 86 22.69 -4.14 5.55
C ARG A 86 24.13 -4.40 5.13
N GLY A 87 24.37 -4.62 3.84
CA GLY A 87 25.73 -4.80 3.30
C GLY A 87 25.76 -5.40 1.91
N GLN A 88 26.99 -5.73 1.44
CA GLN A 88 27.26 -6.27 0.12
C GLN A 88 27.57 -7.78 0.13
N GLY A 89 27.66 -8.39 1.30
CA GLY A 89 27.90 -9.83 1.47
C GLY A 89 26.78 -10.70 0.88
N PRO A 90 26.98 -12.00 0.67
CA PRO A 90 26.02 -12.87 -0.01
C PRO A 90 24.66 -12.94 0.67
N ASP A 91 24.63 -12.91 2.00
CA ASP A 91 23.42 -13.01 2.83
C ASP A 91 22.93 -11.64 3.36
N GLU A 92 23.59 -10.54 2.94
CA GLU A 92 23.26 -9.18 3.33
C GLU A 92 22.33 -8.53 2.29
N ILE A 93 21.67 -7.44 2.64
CA ILE A 93 20.82 -6.67 1.75
C ILE A 93 21.52 -5.36 1.39
N ALA A 94 21.85 -5.19 0.11
CA ALA A 94 22.56 -4.02 -0.39
C ALA A 94 21.64 -2.77 -0.44
N ASN A 95 20.41 -2.95 -0.89
CA ASN A 95 19.39 -1.89 -0.95
C ASN A 95 18.00 -2.48 -0.81
N LEU A 96 17.40 -2.32 0.36
CA LEU A 96 16.06 -2.83 0.65
C LEU A 96 15.02 -2.20 -0.30
N GLY A 97 14.40 -3.04 -1.11
CA GLY A 97 13.35 -2.64 -2.06
C GLY A 97 11.96 -2.73 -1.47
N GLY A 98 11.74 -3.66 -0.59
CA GLY A 98 10.47 -3.89 0.10
C GLY A 98 10.24 -5.36 0.41
N VAL A 99 9.24 -5.59 1.23
CA VAL A 99 8.79 -6.92 1.66
C VAL A 99 7.44 -7.22 1.03
N SER A 100 7.27 -8.45 0.55
CA SER A 100 5.98 -9.01 0.10
C SER A 100 5.68 -10.28 0.86
N ILE A 101 4.41 -10.47 1.21
CA ILE A 101 3.96 -11.57 2.06
C ILE A 101 3.41 -12.70 1.19
N GLU A 102 3.92 -13.91 1.35
CA GLU A 102 3.30 -15.10 0.74
C GLU A 102 2.04 -15.50 1.53
N PRO A 103 0.89 -15.66 0.87
CA PRO A 103 -0.39 -15.83 1.57
C PRO A 103 -0.55 -17.18 2.27
N PHE A 104 0.15 -18.23 1.83
CA PHE A 104 -0.09 -19.61 2.26
C PHE A 104 0.92 -20.16 3.27
N GLY A 105 1.97 -19.39 3.60
CA GLY A 105 3.02 -19.84 4.50
C GLY A 105 3.39 -18.82 5.56
N ARG A 106 4.48 -19.10 6.27
CA ARG A 106 5.19 -18.12 7.09
C ARG A 106 6.45 -17.68 6.34
N ARG A 107 6.26 -17.28 5.07
CA ARG A 107 7.34 -16.84 4.19
C ARG A 107 7.10 -15.42 3.76
N LEU A 108 8.19 -14.69 3.66
CA LEU A 108 8.19 -13.36 3.05
C LEU A 108 9.31 -13.26 2.02
N ASP A 109 9.02 -12.49 1.01
CA ASP A 109 9.97 -12.15 -0.03
C ASP A 109 10.56 -10.77 0.26
N VAL A 110 11.87 -10.67 0.20
CA VAL A 110 12.60 -9.41 0.36
C VAL A 110 13.27 -9.05 -0.96
N ALA A 111 12.89 -7.93 -1.54
CA ALA A 111 13.54 -7.41 -2.73
C ALA A 111 14.81 -6.65 -2.35
N ASP A 112 15.92 -7.01 -2.95
CA ASP A 112 17.19 -6.26 -2.91
C ASP A 112 17.45 -5.62 -4.27
N TRP A 113 17.19 -4.31 -4.36
CA TRP A 113 17.40 -3.58 -5.61
C TRP A 113 18.88 -3.35 -5.94
N GLY A 114 19.74 -3.36 -4.93
CA GLY A 114 21.18 -3.25 -5.14
C GLY A 114 21.74 -4.48 -5.86
N LYS A 115 21.29 -5.66 -5.44
CA LYS A 115 21.66 -6.95 -6.07
C LYS A 115 20.74 -7.35 -7.21
N ARG A 116 19.58 -6.69 -7.37
CA ARG A 116 18.51 -7.04 -8.30
C ARG A 116 18.02 -8.48 -8.13
N LYS A 117 17.75 -8.84 -6.88
CA LYS A 117 17.31 -10.17 -6.49
C LYS A 117 16.13 -10.08 -5.53
N ILE A 118 15.35 -11.14 -5.50
CA ILE A 118 14.35 -11.40 -4.47
C ILE A 118 14.81 -12.60 -3.67
N PHE A 119 14.85 -12.43 -2.37
CA PHE A 119 15.20 -13.48 -1.41
C PHE A 119 13.97 -13.92 -0.65
N ALA A 120 13.74 -15.23 -0.57
CA ALA A 120 12.69 -15.82 0.24
C ALA A 120 13.20 -16.12 1.65
N TYR A 121 12.49 -15.64 2.65
CA TYR A 121 12.72 -15.88 4.06
C TYR A 121 11.62 -16.77 4.64
N ASP A 122 11.99 -17.96 5.11
CA ASP A 122 11.12 -18.83 5.88
C ASP A 122 11.22 -18.48 7.36
N LEU A 123 10.16 -17.91 7.94
CA LEU A 123 10.20 -17.35 9.29
C LEU A 123 10.35 -18.42 10.37
N ASP A 124 9.80 -19.62 10.18
CA ASP A 124 9.93 -20.71 11.17
C ASP A 124 11.39 -21.17 11.24
N SER A 125 12.05 -21.30 10.09
CA SER A 125 13.48 -21.63 10.04
C SER A 125 14.36 -20.51 10.58
N LEU A 126 14.04 -19.26 10.26
CA LEU A 126 14.74 -18.09 10.77
C LEU A 126 14.67 -18.01 12.30
N LEU A 127 13.47 -18.13 12.86
CA LEU A 127 13.27 -18.04 14.32
C LEU A 127 13.88 -19.21 15.08
N SER A 128 13.88 -20.40 14.47
CA SER A 128 14.47 -21.60 15.12
C SER A 128 16.00 -21.62 15.12
N LYS A 129 16.66 -20.99 14.11
CA LYS A 129 18.10 -21.01 13.91
C LYS A 129 18.64 -19.67 13.41
N PRO A 130 18.46 -18.56 14.12
CA PRO A 130 18.71 -17.21 13.60
C PRO A 130 20.18 -16.99 13.18
N LEU A 131 21.16 -17.57 13.87
CA LEU A 131 22.58 -17.37 13.57
C LEU A 131 23.05 -18.13 12.32
N SER A 132 22.42 -19.23 11.99
CA SER A 132 22.81 -20.10 10.85
C SER A 132 21.86 -20.02 9.66
N TYR A 133 20.74 -19.31 9.81
CA TYR A 133 19.77 -19.15 8.75
C TYR A 133 20.37 -18.38 7.56
N ARG A 134 20.06 -18.84 6.34
CA ARG A 134 20.38 -18.16 5.10
C ARG A 134 19.13 -18.08 4.23
N PRO A 135 18.78 -16.90 3.71
CA PRO A 135 17.65 -16.78 2.78
C PRO A 135 17.97 -17.46 1.46
N GLN A 136 16.94 -17.93 0.80
CA GLN A 136 17.07 -18.52 -0.53
C GLN A 136 16.87 -17.45 -1.60
N GLU A 137 17.73 -17.41 -2.61
CA GLU A 137 17.47 -16.62 -3.81
C GLU A 137 16.27 -17.23 -4.54
N LYS A 138 15.20 -16.44 -4.66
CA LYS A 138 13.96 -16.84 -5.33
C LYS A 138 13.99 -16.46 -6.81
N LEU A 139 14.46 -15.25 -7.11
CA LEU A 139 14.37 -14.69 -8.44
C LEU A 139 15.39 -13.59 -8.67
N SER A 140 15.88 -13.47 -9.91
CA SER A 140 16.65 -12.31 -10.39
C SER A 140 15.74 -11.33 -11.13
N ILE A 141 15.89 -10.04 -10.85
CA ILE A 141 15.08 -8.95 -11.40
C ILE A 141 15.77 -8.37 -12.66
N GLY A 142 14.98 -8.15 -13.71
CA GLY A 142 15.46 -7.54 -14.96
C GLY A 142 15.90 -6.07 -14.81
N GLU A 143 16.69 -5.58 -15.78
CA GLU A 143 17.23 -4.20 -15.73
C GLU A 143 16.27 -3.13 -16.23
N MET A 144 15.54 -3.44 -17.30
CA MET A 144 14.72 -2.46 -18.03
C MET A 144 13.30 -2.38 -17.53
N GLN A 145 12.77 -3.48 -17.02
CA GLN A 145 11.43 -3.62 -16.51
C GLN A 145 11.48 -4.52 -15.28
N PHE A 146 10.95 -4.05 -14.17
CA PHE A 146 10.97 -4.79 -12.92
C PHE A 146 9.75 -4.46 -12.03
N PRO A 147 9.22 -5.46 -11.32
CA PRO A 147 8.23 -5.24 -10.29
C PRO A 147 8.89 -4.60 -9.07
N ASP A 148 8.36 -3.47 -8.61
CA ASP A 148 8.86 -2.81 -7.39
C ASP A 148 7.98 -3.09 -6.16
N ARG A 149 6.74 -3.48 -6.38
CA ARG A 149 5.80 -4.01 -5.38
C ARG A 149 4.91 -5.04 -6.02
N TYR A 150 4.57 -6.07 -5.27
CA TYR A 150 3.63 -7.09 -5.72
C TYR A 150 2.86 -7.68 -4.55
N ILE A 151 1.65 -8.15 -4.85
CA ILE A 151 0.74 -8.80 -3.92
C ILE A 151 0.30 -10.11 -4.59
N TYR A 152 0.39 -11.21 -3.86
CA TYR A 152 -0.01 -12.51 -4.35
C TYR A 152 -1.53 -12.62 -4.48
N ILE A 153 -2.00 -13.21 -5.59
CA ILE A 153 -3.36 -13.69 -5.77
C ILE A 153 -3.43 -15.16 -5.35
N ASN A 154 -2.39 -15.93 -5.71
CA ASN A 154 -2.21 -17.33 -5.34
C ASN A 154 -0.70 -17.64 -5.26
N ASP A 155 -0.33 -18.93 -5.11
CA ASP A 155 1.07 -19.38 -4.92
C ASP A 155 2.04 -18.91 -5.98
N THR A 156 1.57 -18.59 -7.19
CA THR A 156 2.42 -18.29 -8.34
C THR A 156 2.09 -17.01 -9.07
N LEU A 157 0.88 -16.51 -8.91
CA LEU A 157 0.39 -15.31 -9.61
C LEU A 157 0.27 -14.14 -8.66
N CYS A 158 0.88 -13.03 -9.06
CA CYS A 158 0.83 -11.75 -8.35
C CYS A 158 0.21 -10.67 -9.23
N VAL A 159 -0.40 -9.68 -8.58
CA VAL A 159 -0.51 -8.33 -9.15
C VAL A 159 0.75 -7.58 -8.78
N ALA A 160 1.41 -7.00 -9.73
CA ALA A 160 2.66 -6.27 -9.55
C ALA A 160 2.56 -4.85 -10.11
N ARG A 161 3.14 -3.90 -9.38
CA ARG A 161 3.44 -2.59 -9.95
C ARG A 161 4.79 -2.66 -10.63
N VAL A 162 4.78 -2.50 -11.95
CA VAL A 162 5.96 -2.63 -12.78
C VAL A 162 6.52 -1.27 -13.10
N ILE A 163 7.80 -1.10 -12.88
CA ILE A 163 8.55 0.09 -13.28
C ILE A 163 9.28 -0.20 -14.59
N THR A 164 9.03 0.65 -15.59
CA THR A 164 9.70 0.59 -16.88
C THR A 164 10.59 1.81 -17.06
N LYS A 165 11.86 1.58 -17.37
CA LYS A 165 12.79 2.63 -17.77
C LYS A 165 12.55 3.01 -19.23
N VAL A 166 12.20 4.28 -19.46
CA VAL A 166 12.00 4.81 -20.82
C VAL A 166 13.13 5.80 -21.13
N LYS A 167 13.81 5.59 -22.25
CA LYS A 167 14.94 6.44 -22.67
C LYS A 167 14.48 7.89 -22.87
N GLY A 168 15.08 8.83 -22.12
CA GLY A 168 14.77 10.25 -22.20
C GLY A 168 13.47 10.66 -21.48
N SER A 169 12.83 9.76 -20.72
CA SER A 169 11.61 10.01 -19.96
C SER A 169 11.76 9.53 -18.52
N PRO A 170 11.00 10.08 -17.58
CA PRO A 170 10.91 9.52 -16.22
C PRO A 170 10.35 8.10 -16.28
N PHE A 171 10.64 7.33 -15.24
CA PHE A 171 10.09 5.97 -15.06
C PHE A 171 8.56 5.96 -15.19
N MET A 172 8.04 5.02 -15.95
CA MET A 172 6.61 4.74 -16.04
C MET A 172 6.24 3.62 -15.07
N GLN A 173 5.07 3.74 -14.45
CA GLN A 173 4.47 2.70 -13.62
C GLN A 173 3.21 2.16 -14.29
N ALA A 174 3.02 0.85 -14.22
CA ALA A 174 1.77 0.18 -14.63
C ALA A 174 1.52 -1.02 -13.72
N LEU A 175 0.28 -1.44 -13.59
CA LEU A 175 -0.04 -2.74 -13.00
C LEU A 175 0.11 -3.83 -14.05
N ALA A 176 0.56 -5.00 -13.61
CA ALA A 176 0.70 -6.18 -14.42
C ALA A 176 0.39 -7.44 -13.59
N PHE A 177 -0.03 -8.49 -14.24
CA PHE A 177 0.06 -9.83 -13.68
C PHE A 177 1.49 -10.33 -13.81
N TRP A 178 1.99 -10.91 -12.75
CA TRP A 178 3.34 -11.48 -12.72
C TRP A 178 3.27 -12.94 -12.28
N ASN A 179 3.66 -13.83 -13.18
CA ASN A 179 3.81 -15.24 -12.85
C ASN A 179 5.22 -15.48 -12.31
N MET A 180 5.31 -15.81 -11.03
CA MET A 180 6.59 -15.98 -10.32
C MET A 180 7.39 -17.19 -10.82
N ASN A 181 6.74 -18.25 -11.33
CA ASN A 181 7.42 -19.45 -11.81
C ASN A 181 8.05 -19.25 -13.20
N SER A 182 7.31 -18.60 -14.12
CA SER A 182 7.80 -18.33 -15.49
C SER A 182 8.51 -16.98 -15.62
N ASN A 183 8.45 -16.13 -14.57
CA ASN A 183 8.90 -14.74 -14.58
C ASN A 183 8.24 -13.88 -15.67
N GLN A 184 7.05 -14.28 -16.13
CA GLN A 184 6.31 -13.57 -17.16
C GLN A 184 5.48 -12.44 -16.56
N LEU A 185 5.62 -11.24 -17.14
CA LEU A 185 4.81 -10.05 -16.84
C LEU A 185 3.80 -9.82 -17.96
N VAL A 186 2.52 -9.68 -17.60
CA VAL A 186 1.42 -9.34 -18.51
C VAL A 186 0.77 -8.06 -18.03
N PRO A 187 1.02 -6.89 -18.66
CA PRO A 187 0.44 -5.61 -18.26
C PRO A 187 -1.08 -5.64 -18.32
N PHE A 188 -1.74 -4.86 -17.45
CA PHE A 188 -3.18 -4.63 -17.57
C PHE A 188 -3.49 -3.88 -18.86
N GLU A 189 -4.59 -4.26 -19.52
CA GLU A 189 -5.00 -3.64 -20.77
C GLU A 189 -5.49 -2.21 -20.57
N TYR A 190 -6.19 -1.96 -19.44
CA TYR A 190 -6.68 -0.63 -19.13
C TYR A 190 -5.58 0.26 -18.55
N LEU A 191 -5.34 1.38 -19.23
CA LEU A 191 -4.57 2.52 -18.73
C LEU A 191 -5.47 3.75 -18.77
N HIS A 192 -5.54 4.49 -17.66
CA HIS A 192 -6.35 5.70 -17.62
C HIS A 192 -5.91 6.69 -18.71
N PRO A 193 -6.81 7.10 -19.63
CA PRO A 193 -6.42 7.81 -20.87
C PRO A 193 -5.82 9.21 -20.62
N GLU A 194 -6.18 9.84 -19.51
CA GLU A 194 -5.76 11.21 -19.19
C GLU A 194 -4.50 11.28 -18.28
N ILE A 195 -4.02 10.15 -17.73
CA ILE A 195 -2.87 10.14 -16.85
C ILE A 195 -1.58 9.81 -17.59
N GLN A 196 -0.73 10.83 -17.77
CA GLN A 196 0.54 10.68 -18.48
C GLN A 196 1.67 10.18 -17.58
N ARG A 197 1.69 10.54 -16.28
CA ARG A 197 2.71 10.16 -15.31
C ARG A 197 2.07 9.50 -14.10
N LYS A 198 1.93 8.21 -14.20
CA LYS A 198 1.31 7.40 -13.14
C LYS A 198 2.27 7.21 -11.97
N ARG A 199 1.79 7.51 -10.77
CA ARG A 199 2.36 7.08 -9.48
C ARG A 199 1.19 6.61 -8.65
N ALA A 200 1.22 5.33 -8.26
CA ALA A 200 0.08 4.72 -7.59
C ALA A 200 0.51 3.73 -6.52
N ARG A 201 -0.40 3.48 -5.58
CA ARG A 201 -0.43 2.37 -4.65
C ARG A 201 -1.57 1.45 -5.04
N PHE A 202 -1.53 0.21 -4.59
CA PHE A 202 -2.61 -0.73 -4.89
C PHE A 202 -2.77 -1.76 -3.78
N ALA A 203 -3.98 -2.30 -3.69
CA ALA A 203 -4.35 -3.44 -2.85
C ALA A 203 -5.06 -4.50 -3.70
N VAL A 204 -5.02 -5.74 -3.23
CA VAL A 204 -5.66 -6.88 -3.89
C VAL A 204 -6.45 -7.67 -2.83
N SER A 205 -7.69 -8.00 -3.15
CA SER A 205 -8.49 -8.98 -2.43
C SER A 205 -8.90 -10.08 -3.39
N ALA A 206 -8.36 -11.30 -3.16
CA ALA A 206 -8.72 -12.45 -3.97
C ALA A 206 -10.15 -12.92 -3.66
N ASP A 207 -10.58 -12.80 -2.41
CA ASP A 207 -11.90 -13.21 -1.95
C ASP A 207 -13.03 -12.33 -2.53
N ASP A 208 -12.75 -11.03 -2.75
CA ASP A 208 -13.73 -10.05 -3.22
C ASP A 208 -13.66 -9.80 -4.74
N ASP A 209 -12.81 -10.53 -5.48
CA ASP A 209 -12.54 -10.29 -6.91
C ASP A 209 -12.20 -8.81 -7.18
N LEU A 210 -11.23 -8.26 -6.43
CA LEU A 210 -10.99 -6.83 -6.40
C LEU A 210 -9.50 -6.46 -6.42
N ILE A 211 -9.16 -5.50 -7.27
CA ILE A 211 -7.89 -4.77 -7.27
C ILE A 211 -8.23 -3.28 -7.20
N VAL A 212 -7.65 -2.58 -6.23
CA VAL A 212 -7.85 -1.14 -6.02
C VAL A 212 -6.53 -0.43 -6.27
N GLU A 213 -6.53 0.57 -7.13
CA GLU A 213 -5.37 1.41 -7.43
C GLU A 213 -5.67 2.86 -7.05
N CYS A 214 -4.85 3.44 -6.16
CA CYS A 214 -4.96 4.82 -5.69
C CYS A 214 -3.79 5.65 -6.24
N TYR A 215 -4.08 6.83 -6.77
CA TYR A 215 -3.07 7.68 -7.42
C TYR A 215 -2.49 8.69 -6.44
N LEU A 216 -1.16 8.79 -6.39
CA LEU A 216 -0.48 9.70 -5.46
C LEU A 216 -0.74 11.17 -5.80
N TYR A 217 -0.75 11.52 -7.08
CA TYR A 217 -0.79 12.89 -7.56
C TYR A 217 -2.08 13.26 -8.29
N HIS A 218 -3.10 12.43 -8.16
CA HIS A 218 -4.44 12.68 -8.71
C HIS A 218 -5.48 12.24 -7.69
N ASP A 219 -6.54 13.02 -7.51
CA ASP A 219 -7.69 12.63 -6.68
C ASP A 219 -8.54 11.60 -7.41
N LEU A 220 -7.94 10.41 -7.60
CA LEU A 220 -8.48 9.31 -8.38
C LEU A 220 -8.18 7.96 -7.72
N ILE A 221 -9.19 7.10 -7.71
CA ILE A 221 -9.08 5.68 -7.41
C ILE A 221 -9.62 4.89 -8.59
N THR A 222 -8.94 3.84 -9.03
CA THR A 222 -9.43 2.92 -10.06
C THR A 222 -9.63 1.54 -9.47
N ILE A 223 -10.77 0.94 -9.75
CA ILE A 223 -11.12 -0.41 -9.31
C ILE A 223 -11.16 -1.34 -10.52
N TYR A 224 -10.51 -2.51 -10.38
CA TYR A 224 -10.49 -3.60 -11.37
C TYR A 224 -11.01 -4.88 -10.75
N ASP A 225 -11.44 -5.82 -11.60
CA ASP A 225 -11.60 -7.23 -11.21
C ASP A 225 -10.22 -7.95 -11.18
N LEU A 226 -10.18 -9.19 -10.70
CA LEU A 226 -8.94 -10.00 -10.67
C LEU A 226 -8.44 -10.44 -12.07
N LYS A 227 -9.15 -10.12 -13.12
CA LYS A 227 -8.70 -10.31 -14.52
C LYS A 227 -8.05 -9.05 -15.08
N GLY A 228 -8.03 -7.95 -14.29
CA GLY A 228 -7.51 -6.64 -14.71
C GLY A 228 -8.48 -5.82 -15.55
N ASN A 229 -9.76 -6.22 -15.63
CA ASN A 229 -10.78 -5.43 -16.31
C ASN A 229 -11.22 -4.26 -15.43
N LEU A 230 -11.40 -3.09 -16.01
CA LEU A 230 -11.91 -1.91 -15.32
C LEU A 230 -13.32 -2.14 -14.80
N LYS A 231 -13.53 -1.98 -13.49
CA LYS A 231 -14.87 -1.89 -12.88
C LYS A 231 -15.34 -0.43 -12.84
N CYS A 232 -14.56 0.48 -12.24
CA CYS A 232 -14.88 1.90 -12.25
C CYS A 232 -13.66 2.79 -11.93
N ASN A 233 -13.75 4.07 -12.31
CA ASN A 233 -12.92 5.17 -11.83
C ASN A 233 -13.71 6.04 -10.87
N ILE A 234 -13.08 6.45 -9.77
CA ILE A 234 -13.68 7.27 -8.72
C ILE A 234 -12.88 8.57 -8.63
N TYR A 235 -13.48 9.63 -9.12
CA TYR A 235 -12.91 10.97 -9.15
C TYR A 235 -13.36 11.75 -7.92
N GLY A 236 -12.41 12.34 -7.20
CA GLY A 236 -12.72 13.24 -6.10
C GLY A 236 -12.94 14.69 -6.54
N GLU A 237 -13.17 15.54 -5.56
CA GLU A 237 -13.45 16.96 -5.77
C GLU A 237 -12.31 17.70 -6.48
N TYR A 238 -11.06 17.29 -6.20
CA TYR A 238 -9.85 17.95 -6.69
C TYR A 238 -9.24 17.24 -7.90
N TRP A 239 -10.03 16.38 -8.56
CA TRP A 239 -9.58 15.71 -9.75
C TRP A 239 -9.22 16.70 -10.85
N ASP A 240 -8.01 16.57 -11.39
CA ASP A 240 -7.60 17.15 -12.65
C ASP A 240 -6.59 16.23 -13.37
N ASN A 241 -6.45 16.42 -14.68
CA ASN A 241 -5.56 15.61 -15.53
C ASN A 241 -4.17 16.24 -15.74
N ARG A 242 -3.87 17.34 -15.06
CA ARG A 242 -2.58 18.04 -15.22
C ARG A 242 -1.43 17.18 -14.70
N VAL A 243 -0.33 17.18 -15.42
CA VAL A 243 0.90 16.55 -14.98
C VAL A 243 1.55 17.41 -13.89
N SER A 244 1.23 17.11 -12.65
CA SER A 244 1.75 17.81 -11.47
C SER A 244 2.03 16.78 -10.38
N ASN A 245 3.04 17.06 -9.56
CA ASN A 245 3.32 16.36 -8.30
C ASN A 245 3.25 17.31 -7.10
N LYS A 246 2.55 18.45 -7.26
CA LYS A 246 2.47 19.46 -6.21
C LYS A 246 1.64 18.98 -5.02
N ILE A 247 0.54 18.30 -5.29
CA ILE A 247 -0.37 17.80 -4.26
C ILE A 247 -0.23 16.27 -4.17
N HIS A 248 -0.11 15.77 -2.96
CA HIS A 248 -0.16 14.34 -2.64
C HIS A 248 -1.56 14.00 -2.16
N TYR A 249 -2.26 13.13 -2.87
CA TYR A 249 -3.64 12.75 -2.54
C TYR A 249 -3.70 11.47 -1.73
N PHE A 250 -3.37 10.34 -2.33
CA PHE A 250 -3.51 9.03 -1.72
C PHE A 250 -2.15 8.37 -1.49
N ASP A 251 -2.04 7.63 -0.40
CA ASP A 251 -0.91 6.75 -0.14
C ASP A 251 -1.39 5.29 -0.08
N ARG A 252 -1.03 4.54 0.96
CA ARG A 252 -1.38 3.13 1.07
C ARG A 252 -2.88 2.92 1.07
N VAL A 253 -3.31 1.83 0.43
CA VAL A 253 -4.68 1.33 0.41
C VAL A 253 -4.69 -0.11 0.92
N GLU A 254 -5.72 -0.46 1.69
CA GLU A 254 -5.98 -1.80 2.20
C GLU A 254 -7.47 -2.15 2.04
N ILE A 255 -7.77 -3.45 1.94
CA ILE A 255 -9.14 -3.96 1.87
C ILE A 255 -9.43 -4.75 3.14
N TYR A 256 -10.49 -4.35 3.84
CA TYR A 256 -10.89 -4.97 5.10
C TYR A 256 -12.38 -5.19 5.13
N LYS A 257 -12.80 -6.47 5.25
CA LYS A 257 -14.19 -6.88 5.09
C LYS A 257 -14.74 -6.33 3.75
N ASP A 258 -15.88 -5.67 3.80
CA ASP A 258 -16.55 -5.05 2.66
C ASP A 258 -16.14 -3.57 2.45
N LYS A 259 -14.93 -3.17 2.88
CA LYS A 259 -14.46 -1.77 2.84
C LYS A 259 -13.10 -1.64 2.19
N ILE A 260 -12.93 -0.55 1.45
CA ILE A 260 -11.64 -0.04 0.99
C ILE A 260 -11.23 1.08 1.96
N ILE A 261 -10.04 0.97 2.53
CA ILE A 261 -9.45 1.93 3.47
C ILE A 261 -8.21 2.52 2.84
N VAL A 262 -8.17 3.84 2.68
CA VAL A 262 -7.04 4.50 2.03
C VAL A 262 -6.55 5.70 2.84
N GLY A 263 -5.23 5.82 3.01
CA GLY A 263 -4.62 7.01 3.61
C GLY A 263 -4.72 8.20 2.65
N TYR A 264 -5.26 9.32 3.11
CA TYR A 264 -5.46 10.52 2.30
C TYR A 264 -4.81 11.74 2.95
N SER A 265 -4.11 12.53 2.12
CA SER A 265 -3.49 13.78 2.53
C SER A 265 -4.20 15.00 1.91
N GLY A 266 -4.18 15.14 0.59
CA GLY A 266 -4.60 16.36 -0.11
C GLY A 266 -3.63 17.55 0.11
N GLY A 267 -2.44 17.30 0.67
CA GLY A 267 -1.48 18.30 1.07
C GLY A 267 -0.36 18.53 0.05
N ASP A 268 0.42 19.61 0.28
CA ASP A 268 1.57 19.97 -0.57
C ASP A 268 2.70 18.93 -0.41
N ASN A 269 3.07 18.31 -1.54
CA ASN A 269 4.09 17.28 -1.59
C ASN A 269 5.51 17.76 -1.27
N MET A 270 5.74 19.05 -1.18
CA MET A 270 7.02 19.65 -0.82
C MET A 270 7.16 19.96 0.68
N THR A 271 6.14 19.70 1.47
CA THR A 271 6.08 19.92 2.91
C THR A 271 5.64 18.65 3.62
N GLU A 272 5.70 18.61 4.95
CA GLU A 272 5.17 17.46 5.73
C GLU A 272 3.65 17.27 5.58
N ALA A 273 2.94 18.21 4.97
CA ALA A 273 1.52 18.07 4.64
C ALA A 273 1.24 16.95 3.62
N TYR A 274 2.26 16.37 2.98
CA TYR A 274 2.08 15.20 2.12
C TYR A 274 1.75 13.92 2.90
N PHE A 275 2.09 13.84 4.19
CA PHE A 275 1.70 12.71 5.00
C PHE A 275 0.18 12.67 5.20
N PRO A 276 -0.49 11.53 4.94
CA PRO A 276 -1.88 11.35 5.30
C PRO A 276 -2.10 11.57 6.81
N THR A 277 -3.20 12.22 7.15
CA THR A 277 -3.66 12.33 8.55
C THR A 277 -5.05 11.71 8.74
N VAL A 278 -5.63 11.26 7.66
CA VAL A 278 -6.97 10.67 7.66
C VAL A 278 -7.02 9.37 6.87
N PHE A 279 -7.98 8.51 7.21
CA PHE A 279 -8.39 7.37 6.40
C PHE A 279 -9.73 7.66 5.73
N MET A 280 -9.78 7.65 4.41
CA MET A 280 -11.04 7.62 3.68
C MET A 280 -11.52 6.17 3.54
N ILE A 281 -12.81 5.97 3.82
CA ILE A 281 -13.46 4.66 3.78
C ILE A 281 -14.48 4.64 2.64
N PHE A 282 -14.39 3.62 1.79
CA PHE A 282 -15.32 3.36 0.70
C PHE A 282 -15.89 1.95 0.82
N ASP A 283 -17.05 1.70 0.21
CA ASP A 283 -17.50 0.32 -0.03
C ASP A 283 -16.72 -0.33 -1.19
N LEU A 284 -16.97 -1.62 -1.48
CA LEU A 284 -16.27 -2.34 -2.55
C LEU A 284 -16.68 -1.88 -3.95
N GLU A 285 -17.81 -1.22 -4.08
CA GLU A 285 -18.26 -0.54 -5.30
C GLU A 285 -17.60 0.82 -5.49
N GLY A 286 -16.85 1.30 -4.45
CA GLY A 286 -16.14 2.57 -4.46
C GLY A 286 -17.00 3.77 -4.09
N ASN A 287 -18.15 3.60 -3.45
CA ASN A 287 -18.92 4.71 -2.91
C ASN A 287 -18.29 5.17 -1.59
N TYR A 288 -18.10 6.48 -1.44
CA TYR A 288 -17.58 7.06 -0.20
C TYR A 288 -18.56 6.83 0.96
N ILE A 289 -18.03 6.44 2.12
CA ILE A 289 -18.79 6.21 3.34
C ILE A 289 -18.49 7.31 4.36
N LYS A 290 -17.21 7.43 4.76
CA LYS A 290 -16.76 8.41 5.75
C LYS A 290 -15.25 8.59 5.74
N THR A 291 -14.77 9.58 6.45
CA THR A 291 -13.37 9.84 6.75
C THR A 291 -13.12 9.72 8.24
N LEU A 292 -12.10 8.95 8.64
CA LEU A 292 -11.61 8.88 10.01
C LEU A 292 -10.42 9.82 10.16
N ASP A 293 -10.57 10.88 10.94
CA ASP A 293 -9.48 11.81 11.24
C ASP A 293 -8.68 11.32 12.43
N VAL A 294 -7.47 10.82 12.16
CA VAL A 294 -6.54 10.31 13.18
C VAL A 294 -5.72 11.41 13.81
N GLY A 295 -5.55 12.54 13.11
CA GLY A 295 -4.82 13.71 13.59
C GLY A 295 -3.33 13.50 13.84
N TYR A 296 -2.72 12.42 13.31
CA TYR A 296 -1.30 12.11 13.31
C TYR A 296 -0.82 11.89 11.87
N LYS A 297 0.43 12.22 11.58
CA LYS A 297 1.05 12.03 10.25
C LYS A 297 1.37 10.55 10.05
N ILE A 298 0.65 9.90 9.15
CA ILE A 298 0.76 8.48 8.86
C ILE A 298 1.85 8.29 7.80
N GLN A 299 2.89 7.54 8.14
CA GLN A 299 3.93 7.13 7.20
C GLN A 299 3.55 5.86 6.44
N ASP A 300 3.02 4.88 7.17
CA ASP A 300 2.54 3.61 6.62
C ASP A 300 1.51 3.00 7.56
N PHE A 301 0.71 2.05 7.06
CA PHE A 301 -0.24 1.33 7.91
C PHE A 301 -0.53 -0.06 7.36
N CYS A 302 -0.99 -0.96 8.21
CA CYS A 302 -1.51 -2.27 7.83
C CYS A 302 -2.72 -2.63 8.69
N ILE A 303 -3.54 -3.58 8.21
CA ILE A 303 -4.76 -3.98 8.91
C ILE A 303 -4.59 -5.36 9.54
N ASP A 304 -4.66 -5.39 10.85
CA ASP A 304 -4.77 -6.62 11.65
C ASP A 304 -6.23 -7.09 11.64
N LYS A 305 -6.52 -7.98 10.70
CA LYS A 305 -7.88 -8.49 10.47
C LYS A 305 -8.40 -9.32 11.64
N ASP A 306 -7.50 -10.01 12.36
CA ASP A 306 -7.86 -10.87 13.48
C ASP A 306 -8.24 -10.05 14.72
N ASN A 307 -7.52 -8.98 14.98
CA ASN A 307 -7.76 -8.08 16.12
C ASN A 307 -8.61 -6.85 15.73
N HIS A 308 -9.10 -6.78 14.49
CA HIS A 308 -9.98 -5.70 14.00
C HIS A 308 -9.41 -4.30 14.21
N ARG A 309 -8.14 -4.06 13.84
CA ARG A 309 -7.47 -2.78 14.06
C ARG A 309 -6.58 -2.38 12.89
N ILE A 310 -6.36 -1.08 12.74
CA ILE A 310 -5.30 -0.52 11.90
C ILE A 310 -4.06 -0.33 12.78
N ILE A 311 -2.92 -0.85 12.35
CA ILE A 311 -1.62 -0.54 12.96
C ILE A 311 -0.95 0.50 12.05
N MET A 312 -0.35 1.53 12.63
CA MET A 312 0.22 2.68 11.95
C MET A 312 1.68 2.88 12.35
N ALA A 313 2.54 3.17 11.37
CA ALA A 313 3.81 3.82 11.56
C ALA A 313 3.61 5.32 11.32
N LEU A 314 4.05 6.16 12.24
CA LEU A 314 3.76 7.60 12.27
C LEU A 314 5.05 8.41 12.18
N VAL A 315 4.95 9.66 11.71
CA VAL A 315 6.01 10.66 11.74
C VAL A 315 5.53 11.80 12.64
N ASP A 316 5.47 11.51 13.94
CA ASP A 316 4.93 12.42 14.93
C ASP A 316 5.58 12.15 16.31
N GLU A 317 5.02 12.70 17.40
CA GLU A 317 5.48 12.49 18.77
C GLU A 317 5.52 11.00 19.17
N ILE A 318 4.62 10.20 18.60
CA ILE A 318 4.55 8.74 18.74
C ILE A 318 4.94 8.09 17.43
N GLN A 319 5.74 7.02 17.46
CA GLN A 319 6.23 6.37 16.24
C GLN A 319 5.30 5.26 15.75
N PHE A 320 4.72 4.48 16.66
CA PHE A 320 3.78 3.42 16.32
C PHE A 320 2.51 3.54 17.14
N ALA A 321 1.39 3.25 16.50
CA ALA A 321 0.09 3.29 17.15
C ALA A 321 -0.89 2.31 16.48
N TYR A 322 -2.02 2.05 17.15
CA TYR A 322 -3.11 1.35 16.54
C TYR A 322 -4.46 2.01 16.84
N LEU A 323 -5.42 1.76 15.94
CA LEU A 323 -6.81 2.21 16.04
C LEU A 323 -7.74 1.01 15.93
N ASP A 324 -8.59 0.79 16.93
CA ASP A 324 -9.61 -0.26 16.91
C ASP A 324 -10.73 0.10 15.92
N LEU A 325 -11.08 -0.84 15.05
CA LEU A 325 -12.07 -0.65 13.99
C LEU A 325 -13.47 -1.17 14.35
N GLN A 326 -13.65 -1.94 15.43
CA GLN A 326 -14.91 -2.67 15.71
C GLN A 326 -16.14 -1.79 15.78
N GLN A 327 -15.98 -0.53 16.21
CA GLN A 327 -17.09 0.42 16.33
C GLN A 327 -17.02 1.56 15.30
N LEU A 328 -16.06 1.51 14.42
CA LEU A 328 -15.79 2.59 13.47
C LEU A 328 -16.22 2.24 12.04
N ILE A 329 -16.12 0.96 11.66
CA ILE A 329 -16.49 0.47 10.32
C ILE A 329 -17.06 -0.95 10.36
#